data_a040525c751f9d7efbea2d241cdb33b6
#
_entry.id   a040525c751f9d7efbea2d241cdb33b6
#
_cell.length_a   1.000
_cell.length_b   1.000
_cell.length_c   1.000
_cell.angle_alpha   90.00
_cell.angle_beta   90.00
_cell.angle_gamma   90.00
#
_symmetry.space_group_name_H-M   'P 1'
#
loop_
_entity.id
_entity.type
_entity.pdbx_description
1 polymer ?
#
loop_
_entity_poly.entity_id
_entity_poly.type
_entity_poly.pdbx_seq_one_letter_code
_entity_poly.pdbx_strand_id
1 'polypeptide(L)'
;LQDPKYYSHFTIAKVLPNGTLQTLNFERGGNVDMGLGDTWSGLLKKPLSMDEGNYMLVTGTRMANGSVLAEIEFFNVEADKTTPIQLEMRESKDEIQVIGNFNSENKFKRADNGEETSLLATTGRGYYIVALLGSRQEPTNHAMRDIAAVKKELEDWGRGIVLLFPDEKGYKNFDPKEFGDLPGTITYGLDIDGAIQKEMATAMKLQNANTLPIFLIADTFNRVVFVSQGYTIGLGEQLMKVIHKL
;
A
#
# COMPACT_ATOMS: atom_id res chain seq x y z
N LEU A 1 -13.01 -24.44 -5.53
CA LEU A 1 -11.58 -24.11 -5.66
C LEU A 1 -10.83 -25.10 -6.55
N GLN A 2 -11.44 -25.54 -7.66
CA GLN A 2 -10.87 -26.53 -8.58
C GLN A 2 -10.20 -25.93 -9.82
N ASP A 3 -10.07 -24.61 -9.89
CA ASP A 3 -9.45 -23.99 -11.05
C ASP A 3 -7.91 -23.98 -10.88
N PRO A 4 -7.15 -24.65 -11.76
CA PRO A 4 -5.68 -24.71 -11.70
C PRO A 4 -4.99 -23.33 -11.81
N LYS A 5 -5.76 -22.26 -12.04
CA LYS A 5 -5.28 -20.87 -12.04
C LYS A 5 -5.17 -20.26 -10.63
N TYR A 6 -5.59 -20.96 -9.58
CA TYR A 6 -5.50 -20.47 -8.21
C TYR A 6 -4.25 -20.97 -7.52
N TYR A 7 -3.60 -20.08 -6.80
CA TYR A 7 -2.48 -20.39 -5.95
C TYR A 7 -2.91 -20.33 -4.48
N SER A 8 -2.91 -21.48 -3.82
CA SER A 8 -3.33 -21.58 -2.41
C SER A 8 -2.13 -21.87 -1.51
N HIS A 9 -2.13 -21.25 -0.35
CA HIS A 9 -1.16 -21.53 0.71
C HIS A 9 -1.84 -21.49 2.08
N PHE A 10 -1.25 -22.15 3.05
CA PHE A 10 -1.60 -21.96 4.44
C PHE A 10 -0.36 -22.07 5.34
N THR A 11 -0.44 -21.44 6.50
CA THR A 11 0.59 -21.49 7.53
C THR A 11 -0.08 -21.70 8.87
N ILE A 12 0.45 -22.62 9.67
CA ILE A 12 0.05 -22.81 11.06
C ILE A 12 1.23 -22.36 11.94
N ALA A 13 0.94 -21.58 12.97
CA ALA A 13 1.92 -21.16 13.95
C ALA A 13 1.42 -21.43 15.36
N LYS A 14 2.27 -21.94 16.25
CA LYS A 14 2.00 -22.02 17.66
C LYS A 14 2.11 -20.64 18.28
N VAL A 15 1.12 -20.24 19.07
CA VAL A 15 1.13 -19.00 19.82
C VAL A 15 1.72 -19.28 21.20
N LEU A 16 2.92 -18.78 21.45
CA LEU A 16 3.62 -18.97 22.73
C LEU A 16 3.01 -18.06 23.82
N PRO A 17 3.20 -18.37 25.12
CA PRO A 17 2.63 -17.60 26.21
C PRO A 17 3.01 -16.11 26.22
N ASN A 18 4.14 -15.76 25.61
CA ASN A 18 4.59 -14.37 25.45
C ASN A 18 4.02 -13.67 24.19
N GLY A 19 3.10 -14.34 23.47
CA GLY A 19 2.50 -13.85 22.22
C GLY A 19 3.36 -14.04 20.96
N THR A 20 4.56 -14.61 21.10
CA THR A 20 5.41 -14.89 19.93
C THR A 20 4.82 -16.04 19.11
N LEU A 21 4.93 -15.93 17.78
CA LEU A 21 4.48 -16.95 16.85
C LEU A 21 5.65 -17.85 16.45
N GLN A 22 5.48 -19.16 16.63
CA GLN A 22 6.39 -20.18 16.18
C GLN A 22 5.76 -20.93 15.00
N THR A 23 6.20 -20.64 13.79
CA THR A 23 5.69 -21.32 12.57
C THR A 23 6.03 -22.78 12.61
N LEU A 24 5.03 -23.62 12.35
CA LEU A 24 5.23 -25.06 12.18
C LEU A 24 5.65 -25.35 10.74
N ASN A 25 6.78 -26.01 10.59
CA ASN A 25 7.24 -26.53 9.32
C ASN A 25 6.76 -27.96 9.16
N PHE A 26 5.88 -28.20 8.20
CA PHE A 26 5.50 -29.54 7.80
C PHE A 26 6.50 -30.02 6.75
N GLU A 27 7.27 -31.05 7.07
CA GLU A 27 8.22 -31.62 6.11
C GLU A 27 7.47 -32.21 4.90
N ARG A 28 8.03 -32.00 3.70
CA ARG A 28 7.59 -32.68 2.49
C ARG A 28 7.72 -34.18 2.69
N GLY A 29 6.59 -34.89 2.71
CA GLY A 29 6.56 -36.34 2.91
C GLY A 29 5.87 -36.79 4.19
N GLY A 30 5.54 -35.89 5.11
CA GLY A 30 4.54 -36.17 6.16
C GLY A 30 3.14 -36.28 5.55
N ASN A 31 2.17 -36.72 6.34
CA ASN A 31 0.77 -36.90 5.92
C ASN A 31 0.03 -35.59 5.50
N VAL A 32 0.76 -34.51 5.28
CA VAL A 32 0.26 -33.21 4.85
C VAL A 32 0.69 -33.01 3.43
N ASP A 33 -0.22 -33.30 2.51
CA ASP A 33 -0.02 -33.00 1.10
C ASP A 33 -0.39 -31.54 0.86
N MET A 34 0.61 -30.71 0.61
CA MET A 34 0.52 -29.27 0.36
C MET A 34 0.40 -28.97 -1.14
N GLY A 35 -0.13 -29.89 -1.91
CA GLY A 35 -0.29 -29.73 -3.34
C GLY A 35 -1.38 -28.72 -3.72
N LEU A 36 -1.43 -28.41 -5.00
CA LEU A 36 -2.41 -27.51 -5.62
C LEU A 36 -3.78 -28.19 -5.78
N GLY A 37 -4.85 -27.44 -5.71
CA GLY A 37 -6.20 -27.89 -6.07
C GLY A 37 -6.85 -28.82 -5.04
N ASP A 38 -7.23 -30.03 -5.45
CA ASP A 38 -7.99 -31.01 -4.62
C ASP A 38 -7.33 -31.36 -3.27
N THR A 39 -6.05 -31.09 -3.12
CA THR A 39 -5.30 -31.29 -1.87
C THR A 39 -5.78 -30.40 -0.73
N TRP A 40 -6.31 -29.24 -0.98
CA TRP A 40 -6.92 -28.40 0.03
C TRP A 40 -8.06 -29.13 0.76
N SER A 41 -8.99 -29.67 0.01
CA SER A 41 -10.09 -30.42 0.60
C SER A 41 -9.63 -31.74 1.24
N GLY A 42 -8.57 -32.35 0.75
CA GLY A 42 -7.93 -33.53 1.33
C GLY A 42 -7.25 -33.22 2.64
N LEU A 43 -6.56 -32.10 2.75
CA LEU A 43 -5.89 -31.64 3.96
C LEU A 43 -6.89 -31.34 5.08
N LEU A 44 -7.95 -30.63 4.76
CA LEU A 44 -9.00 -30.27 5.70
C LEU A 44 -9.83 -31.49 6.19
N LYS A 45 -9.79 -32.59 5.47
CA LYS A 45 -10.48 -33.84 5.84
C LYS A 45 -9.66 -34.77 6.74
N LYS A 46 -8.34 -34.57 6.81
CA LYS A 46 -7.45 -35.39 7.63
C LYS A 46 -7.02 -34.64 8.87
N PRO A 47 -7.25 -35.16 10.07
CA PRO A 47 -6.75 -34.56 11.29
C PRO A 47 -5.22 -34.45 11.25
N LEU A 48 -4.71 -33.26 11.64
CA LEU A 48 -3.29 -33.06 11.90
C LEU A 48 -3.02 -33.35 13.37
N SER A 49 -1.98 -34.15 13.67
CA SER A 49 -1.53 -34.36 15.02
C SER A 49 -0.60 -33.23 15.44
N MET A 50 -0.95 -32.53 16.51
CA MET A 50 -0.19 -31.39 17.03
C MET A 50 -0.15 -31.48 18.56
N ASP A 51 0.88 -30.88 19.17
CA ASP A 51 0.95 -30.72 20.62
C ASP A 51 -0.18 -29.84 21.14
N GLU A 52 -0.57 -30.02 22.38
CA GLU A 52 -1.53 -29.12 23.02
C GLU A 52 -1.01 -27.67 23.05
N GLY A 53 -1.93 -26.72 22.94
CA GLY A 53 -1.61 -25.28 22.96
C GLY A 53 -2.51 -24.44 22.08
N ASN A 54 -2.17 -23.15 22.00
CA ASN A 54 -2.84 -22.18 21.15
C ASN A 54 -2.15 -22.04 19.82
N TYR A 55 -2.94 -21.94 18.77
CA TYR A 55 -2.45 -21.88 17.41
C TYR A 55 -3.17 -20.79 16.60
N MET A 56 -2.49 -20.33 15.57
CA MET A 56 -3.01 -19.45 14.54
C MET A 56 -2.86 -20.16 13.18
N LEU A 57 -3.95 -20.22 12.43
CA LEU A 57 -3.96 -20.66 11.04
C LEU A 57 -4.16 -19.44 10.15
N VAL A 58 -3.28 -19.26 9.21
CA VAL A 58 -3.41 -18.26 8.13
C VAL A 58 -3.53 -19.02 6.82
N THR A 59 -4.55 -18.72 6.05
CA THR A 59 -4.74 -19.28 4.71
C THR A 59 -4.99 -18.20 3.68
N GLY A 60 -4.57 -18.42 2.46
CA GLY A 60 -4.79 -17.49 1.36
C GLY A 60 -4.80 -18.18 0.01
N THR A 61 -5.64 -17.68 -0.87
CA THR A 61 -5.73 -18.11 -2.26
C THR A 61 -5.72 -16.89 -3.17
N ARG A 62 -4.81 -16.85 -4.12
CA ARG A 62 -4.81 -15.82 -5.17
C ARG A 62 -5.70 -16.27 -6.31
N MET A 63 -6.68 -15.44 -6.63
CA MET A 63 -7.60 -15.66 -7.72
C MET A 63 -6.98 -15.27 -9.08
N ALA A 64 -7.54 -15.77 -10.17
CA ALA A 64 -7.08 -15.47 -11.53
C ALA A 64 -7.17 -13.97 -11.89
N ASN A 65 -8.11 -13.25 -11.30
CA ASN A 65 -8.30 -11.80 -11.46
C ASN A 65 -7.33 -10.97 -10.58
N GLY A 66 -6.44 -11.62 -9.83
CA GLY A 66 -5.48 -10.99 -8.93
C GLY A 66 -6.01 -10.68 -7.53
N SER A 67 -7.31 -10.88 -7.25
CA SER A 67 -7.84 -10.75 -5.89
C SER A 67 -7.31 -11.87 -4.99
N VAL A 68 -7.31 -11.63 -3.68
CA VAL A 68 -6.88 -12.59 -2.66
C VAL A 68 -8.06 -12.94 -1.76
N LEU A 69 -8.31 -14.22 -1.59
CA LEU A 69 -9.17 -14.72 -0.53
C LEU A 69 -8.28 -15.10 0.66
N ALA A 70 -8.57 -14.60 1.84
CA ALA A 70 -7.78 -14.89 3.03
C ALA A 70 -8.66 -15.11 4.26
N GLU A 71 -8.12 -15.85 5.21
CA GLU A 71 -8.73 -16.08 6.53
C GLU A 71 -7.62 -16.26 7.56
N ILE A 72 -7.87 -15.77 8.77
CA ILE A 72 -7.03 -16.00 9.95
C ILE A 72 -7.93 -16.56 11.03
N GLU A 73 -7.57 -17.74 11.57
CA GLU A 73 -8.32 -18.41 12.62
C GLU A 73 -7.38 -18.71 13.79
N PHE A 74 -7.83 -18.39 15.02
CA PHE A 74 -7.16 -18.77 16.26
C PHE A 74 -7.90 -19.92 16.90
N PHE A 75 -7.19 -20.97 17.29
CA PHE A 75 -7.78 -22.15 17.87
C PHE A 75 -6.89 -22.76 18.95
N ASN A 76 -7.50 -23.56 19.81
CA ASN A 76 -6.81 -24.30 20.86
C ASN A 76 -6.83 -25.79 20.54
N VAL A 77 -5.71 -26.47 20.76
CA VAL A 77 -5.55 -27.92 20.68
C VAL A 77 -5.41 -28.45 22.10
N GLU A 78 -6.29 -29.37 22.47
CA GLU A 78 -6.26 -30.09 23.76
C GLU A 78 -5.81 -31.53 23.54
N ALA A 79 -5.16 -32.11 24.56
CA ALA A 79 -4.73 -33.52 24.51
C ALA A 79 -5.90 -34.46 24.22
N ASP A 80 -5.69 -35.43 23.37
CA ASP A 80 -6.65 -36.48 23.00
C ASP A 80 -7.98 -35.98 22.42
N LYS A 81 -8.04 -34.70 21.97
CA LYS A 81 -9.23 -34.14 21.36
C LYS A 81 -8.95 -33.72 19.90
N THR A 82 -10.00 -33.76 19.09
CA THR A 82 -9.98 -33.20 17.75
C THR A 82 -10.70 -31.86 17.77
N THR A 83 -9.97 -30.79 17.37
CA THR A 83 -10.54 -29.45 17.21
C THR A 83 -10.97 -29.25 15.75
N PRO A 84 -12.29 -29.19 15.47
CA PRO A 84 -12.74 -28.88 14.12
C PRO A 84 -12.55 -27.39 13.85
N ILE A 85 -12.00 -27.07 12.68
CA ILE A 85 -11.84 -25.70 12.20
C ILE A 85 -12.63 -25.56 10.90
N GLN A 86 -13.54 -24.60 10.88
CA GLN A 86 -14.28 -24.25 9.68
C GLN A 86 -13.78 -22.91 9.16
N LEU A 87 -13.27 -22.92 7.93
CA LEU A 87 -12.74 -21.73 7.26
C LEU A 87 -13.74 -21.22 6.24
N GLU A 88 -14.09 -19.95 6.35
CA GLU A 88 -14.85 -19.21 5.35
C GLU A 88 -13.94 -18.17 4.72
N MET A 89 -13.21 -18.56 3.70
CA MET A 89 -12.35 -17.61 2.99
C MET A 89 -13.19 -16.52 2.34
N ARG A 90 -12.91 -15.29 2.71
CA ARG A 90 -13.58 -14.10 2.19
C ARG A 90 -12.65 -13.37 1.24
N GLU A 91 -13.23 -12.77 0.22
CA GLU A 91 -12.48 -11.86 -0.62
C GLU A 91 -12.00 -10.71 0.27
N SER A 92 -10.68 -10.57 0.37
CA SER A 92 -10.08 -9.40 1.00
C SER A 92 -10.37 -8.21 0.07
N LYS A 93 -11.50 -7.55 0.33
CA LYS A 93 -11.91 -6.35 -0.43
C LYS A 93 -10.98 -5.17 -0.19
N ASP A 94 -10.11 -5.28 0.82
CA ASP A 94 -9.37 -4.17 1.40
C ASP A 94 -7.84 -4.37 1.42
N GLU A 95 -7.30 -5.37 0.74
CA GLU A 95 -5.84 -5.46 0.60
C GLU A 95 -5.33 -4.36 -0.32
N ILE A 96 -4.75 -3.36 0.33
CA ILE A 96 -3.99 -2.33 -0.36
C ILE A 96 -2.72 -2.98 -0.88
N GLN A 97 -2.60 -3.04 -2.19
CA GLN A 97 -1.43 -3.58 -2.82
C GLN A 97 -0.25 -2.62 -2.65
N VAL A 98 0.80 -3.09 -1.98
CA VAL A 98 2.10 -2.38 -1.96
C VAL A 98 2.77 -2.58 -3.31
N ILE A 99 3.01 -1.48 -4.03
CA ILE A 99 3.55 -1.48 -5.39
C ILE A 99 5.01 -1.04 -5.46
N GLY A 100 5.58 -0.57 -4.35
CA GLY A 100 6.96 -0.13 -4.27
C GLY A 100 7.32 0.40 -2.89
N ASN A 101 8.54 0.90 -2.78
CA ASN A 101 9.06 1.52 -1.56
C ASN A 101 9.55 2.94 -1.85
N PHE A 102 9.28 3.85 -0.94
CA PHE A 102 9.71 5.25 -1.04
C PHE A 102 10.06 5.78 0.34
N ASN A 103 11.25 6.34 0.52
CA ASN A 103 11.74 6.72 1.84
C ASN A 103 11.04 7.98 2.37
N SER A 104 10.32 7.86 3.47
CA SER A 104 9.64 8.98 4.13
C SER A 104 10.59 9.99 4.78
N GLU A 105 11.86 9.63 4.98
CA GLU A 105 12.91 10.56 5.48
C GLU A 105 13.51 11.43 4.37
N ASN A 106 13.07 11.29 3.13
CA ASN A 106 13.48 12.15 2.04
C ASN A 106 13.25 13.62 2.39
N LYS A 107 14.28 14.42 2.16
CA LYS A 107 14.31 15.83 2.50
C LYS A 107 13.95 16.68 1.29
N PHE A 108 13.26 17.77 1.57
CA PHE A 108 12.94 18.80 0.62
C PHE A 108 13.06 20.18 1.28
N LYS A 109 13.17 21.23 0.47
CA LYS A 109 13.19 22.61 0.95
C LYS A 109 11.78 23.17 0.90
N ARG A 110 11.26 23.62 2.02
CA ARG A 110 9.94 24.27 2.09
C ARG A 110 9.93 25.55 1.26
N ALA A 111 8.85 25.78 0.54
CA ALA A 111 8.72 26.96 -0.32
C ALA A 111 8.36 28.24 0.47
N ASP A 112 7.71 28.09 1.64
CA ASP A 112 7.25 29.22 2.45
C ASP A 112 8.36 29.88 3.27
N ASN A 113 9.31 29.12 3.80
CA ASN A 113 10.35 29.63 4.70
C ASN A 113 11.78 29.25 4.27
N GLY A 114 11.94 28.39 3.26
CA GLY A 114 13.21 27.93 2.77
C GLY A 114 13.94 26.92 3.65
N GLU A 115 13.30 26.42 4.70
CA GLU A 115 13.90 25.42 5.59
C GLU A 115 13.89 24.02 4.96
N GLU A 116 14.92 23.26 5.23
CA GLU A 116 15.01 21.85 4.86
C GLU A 116 14.26 20.99 5.90
N THR A 117 13.39 20.12 5.44
CA THR A 117 12.60 19.22 6.27
C THR A 117 12.41 17.88 5.57
N SER A 118 11.98 16.83 6.29
CA SER A 118 11.62 15.55 5.69
C SER A 118 10.11 15.44 5.45
N LEU A 119 9.74 14.50 4.57
CA LEU A 119 8.33 14.17 4.35
C LEU A 119 7.68 13.73 5.66
N LEU A 120 8.32 12.82 6.42
CA LEU A 120 7.82 12.34 7.70
C LEU A 120 7.60 13.48 8.70
N ALA A 121 8.56 14.41 8.81
CA ALA A 121 8.45 15.54 9.74
C ALA A 121 7.31 16.49 9.34
N THR A 122 7.02 16.60 8.04
CA THR A 122 5.98 17.49 7.51
C THR A 122 4.59 16.87 7.60
N THR A 123 4.46 15.58 7.26
CA THR A 123 3.14 14.92 7.13
C THR A 123 2.72 14.15 8.38
N GLY A 124 3.64 13.91 9.30
CA GLY A 124 3.41 13.07 10.46
C GLY A 124 3.36 11.58 10.11
N ARG A 125 2.97 10.74 11.08
CA ARG A 125 2.89 9.29 10.90
C ARG A 125 1.65 8.88 10.12
N GLY A 126 1.79 7.86 9.29
CA GLY A 126 0.72 7.25 8.51
C GLY A 126 0.90 7.49 7.01
N TYR A 127 -0.20 7.44 6.27
CA TYR A 127 -0.18 7.69 4.83
C TYR A 127 -0.10 9.19 4.52
N TYR A 128 0.48 9.50 3.38
CA TYR A 128 0.57 10.85 2.84
C TYR A 128 0.59 10.83 1.31
N ILE A 129 0.28 11.96 0.70
CA ILE A 129 0.47 12.18 -0.73
C ILE A 129 1.74 13.00 -0.92
N VAL A 130 2.59 12.56 -1.83
CA VAL A 130 3.71 13.36 -2.34
C VAL A 130 3.64 13.41 -3.85
N ALA A 131 3.83 14.60 -4.42
CA ALA A 131 3.86 14.77 -5.85
C ALA A 131 5.01 15.65 -6.28
N LEU A 132 5.57 15.35 -7.45
CA LEU A 132 6.50 16.20 -8.15
C LEU A 132 5.79 16.80 -9.35
N LEU A 133 5.66 18.11 -9.39
CA LEU A 133 4.92 18.85 -10.39
C LEU A 133 5.84 19.40 -11.48
N GLY A 134 5.39 19.34 -12.71
CA GLY A 134 6.02 20.10 -13.81
C GLY A 134 5.70 21.59 -13.70
N SER A 135 6.55 22.43 -14.30
CA SER A 135 6.19 23.82 -14.53
C SER A 135 5.03 23.89 -15.52
N ARG A 136 4.17 24.91 -15.37
CA ARG A 136 3.03 25.30 -16.24
C ARG A 136 2.83 24.48 -17.51
N GLN A 137 2.47 23.20 -17.34
CA GLN A 137 2.18 22.24 -18.39
C GLN A 137 0.78 21.70 -18.23
N GLU A 138 0.12 21.37 -19.33
CA GLU A 138 -1.26 20.85 -19.27
C GLU A 138 -1.44 19.62 -18.39
N PRO A 139 -0.51 18.62 -18.35
CA PRO A 139 -0.64 17.50 -17.43
C PRO A 139 -0.67 17.93 -15.96
N THR A 140 0.17 18.89 -15.55
CA THR A 140 0.16 19.42 -14.18
C THR A 140 -1.11 20.21 -13.91
N ASN A 141 -1.54 21.07 -14.83
CA ASN A 141 -2.75 21.86 -14.68
C ASN A 141 -3.99 20.97 -14.55
N HIS A 142 -4.08 19.92 -15.35
CA HIS A 142 -5.16 18.94 -15.26
C HIS A 142 -5.18 18.24 -13.91
N ALA A 143 -4.03 17.73 -13.46
CA ALA A 143 -3.88 17.08 -12.16
C ALA A 143 -4.31 17.99 -11.01
N MET A 144 -3.94 19.26 -11.04
CA MET A 144 -4.30 20.22 -9.99
C MET A 144 -5.80 20.53 -9.97
N ARG A 145 -6.46 20.58 -11.12
CA ARG A 145 -7.93 20.70 -11.19
C ARG A 145 -8.63 19.47 -10.61
N ASP A 146 -8.11 18.26 -10.88
CA ASP A 146 -8.61 17.03 -10.29
C ASP A 146 -8.45 17.02 -8.76
N ILE A 147 -7.32 17.50 -8.24
CA ILE A 147 -7.11 17.66 -6.78
C ILE A 147 -8.09 18.66 -6.18
N ALA A 148 -8.34 19.79 -6.85
CA ALA A 148 -9.32 20.77 -6.40
C ALA A 148 -10.75 20.19 -6.38
N ALA A 149 -11.10 19.35 -7.35
CA ALA A 149 -12.40 18.71 -7.44
C ALA A 149 -12.72 17.76 -6.27
N VAL A 150 -11.68 17.14 -5.66
CA VAL A 150 -11.81 16.23 -4.50
C VAL A 150 -11.27 16.86 -3.20
N LYS A 151 -11.23 18.20 -3.13
CA LYS A 151 -10.71 18.92 -1.98
C LYS A 151 -11.31 18.46 -0.67
N LYS A 152 -12.65 18.41 -0.61
CA LYS A 152 -13.35 18.07 0.62
C LYS A 152 -12.97 16.71 1.15
N GLU A 153 -12.94 15.72 0.28
CA GLU A 153 -12.56 14.35 0.62
C GLU A 153 -11.10 14.26 1.10
N LEU A 154 -10.20 15.02 0.49
CA LEU A 154 -8.80 15.09 0.90
C LEU A 154 -8.65 15.78 2.27
N GLU A 155 -9.42 16.84 2.54
CA GLU A 155 -9.45 17.49 3.84
C GLU A 155 -10.07 16.59 4.92
N ASP A 156 -11.16 15.88 4.60
CA ASP A 156 -11.78 14.90 5.50
C ASP A 156 -10.84 13.71 5.81
N TRP A 157 -10.02 13.30 4.85
CA TRP A 157 -8.94 12.31 5.06
C TRP A 157 -7.89 12.81 6.05
N GLY A 158 -7.64 14.09 6.13
CA GLY A 158 -6.85 14.75 7.16
C GLY A 158 -5.36 14.42 7.14
N ARG A 159 -4.82 13.93 6.02
CA ARG A 159 -3.40 13.58 5.87
C ARG A 159 -2.63 14.64 5.09
N GLY A 160 -1.32 14.68 5.32
CA GLY A 160 -0.46 15.66 4.66
C GLY A 160 -0.33 15.39 3.16
N ILE A 161 -0.30 16.47 2.40
CA ILE A 161 -0.07 16.50 0.96
C ILE A 161 1.16 17.37 0.72
N VAL A 162 2.20 16.83 0.10
CA VAL A 162 3.42 17.58 -0.22
C VAL A 162 3.54 17.69 -1.74
N LEU A 163 3.49 18.91 -2.25
CA LEU A 163 3.66 19.21 -3.67
C LEU A 163 5.03 19.84 -3.89
N LEU A 164 5.88 19.14 -4.63
CA LEU A 164 7.26 19.52 -4.88
C LEU A 164 7.45 20.02 -6.32
N PHE A 165 8.36 20.94 -6.47
CA PHE A 165 8.82 21.45 -7.77
C PHE A 165 10.29 21.13 -7.94
N PRO A 166 10.74 20.84 -9.18
CA PRO A 166 12.15 20.56 -9.45
C PRO A 166 13.08 21.74 -9.14
N ASP A 167 12.55 22.97 -9.23
CA ASP A 167 13.31 24.21 -8.99
C ASP A 167 12.40 25.39 -8.57
N GLU A 168 13.05 26.46 -8.13
CA GLU A 168 12.35 27.71 -7.74
C GLU A 168 11.57 28.35 -8.88
N LYS A 169 12.02 28.21 -10.11
CA LYS A 169 11.34 28.80 -11.26
C LYS A 169 9.99 28.11 -11.48
N GLY A 170 9.97 26.78 -11.37
CA GLY A 170 8.73 26.00 -11.44
C GLY A 170 7.73 26.44 -10.36
N TYR A 171 8.18 26.62 -9.13
CA TYR A 171 7.33 27.11 -8.04
C TYR A 171 6.83 28.53 -8.25
N LYS A 172 7.71 29.47 -8.64
CA LYS A 172 7.32 30.88 -8.89
C LYS A 172 6.32 31.05 -10.04
N ASN A 173 6.32 30.11 -10.99
CA ASN A 173 5.36 30.10 -12.09
C ASN A 173 4.05 29.38 -11.77
N PHE A 174 3.94 28.79 -10.60
CA PHE A 174 2.75 28.08 -10.15
C PHE A 174 1.86 29.03 -9.33
N ASP A 175 0.62 29.27 -9.79
CA ASP A 175 -0.37 30.01 -9.04
C ASP A 175 -1.50 29.04 -8.60
N PRO A 176 -1.60 28.70 -7.32
CA PRO A 176 -2.65 27.79 -6.82
C PRO A 176 -4.06 28.29 -7.15
N LYS A 177 -4.27 29.59 -7.26
CA LYS A 177 -5.58 30.21 -7.53
C LYS A 177 -6.12 29.90 -8.94
N GLU A 178 -5.25 29.53 -9.87
CA GLU A 178 -5.66 29.14 -11.23
C GLU A 178 -6.47 27.82 -11.26
N PHE A 179 -6.38 27.00 -10.20
CA PHE A 179 -6.99 25.66 -10.16
C PHE A 179 -8.26 25.58 -9.33
N GLY A 180 -8.66 26.67 -8.72
CA GLY A 180 -9.77 26.71 -7.80
C GLY A 180 -9.32 26.62 -6.34
N ASP A 181 -10.19 26.06 -5.49
CA ASP A 181 -9.92 25.97 -4.06
C ASP A 181 -9.22 24.64 -3.73
N LEU A 182 -7.93 24.71 -3.46
CA LEU A 182 -7.09 23.55 -3.15
C LEU A 182 -7.17 23.16 -1.67
N PRO A 183 -6.89 21.89 -1.28
CA PRO A 183 -6.85 21.47 0.11
C PRO A 183 -5.90 22.30 0.97
N GLY A 184 -6.35 22.68 2.17
CA GLY A 184 -5.53 23.45 3.13
C GLY A 184 -4.38 22.62 3.75
N THR A 185 -4.37 21.31 3.56
CA THR A 185 -3.33 20.40 4.06
C THR A 185 -2.10 20.33 3.17
N ILE A 186 -2.06 21.11 2.08
CA ILE A 186 -0.94 21.11 1.12
C ILE A 186 0.24 21.90 1.68
N THR A 187 1.41 21.27 1.64
CA THR A 187 2.71 21.91 1.83
C THR A 187 3.44 21.96 0.49
N TYR A 188 3.94 23.12 0.11
CA TYR A 188 4.73 23.31 -1.11
C TYR A 188 6.23 23.29 -0.81
N GLY A 189 7.01 22.72 -1.69
CA GLY A 189 8.45 22.64 -1.54
C GLY A 189 9.21 22.43 -2.84
N LEU A 190 10.52 22.36 -2.72
CA LEU A 190 11.47 22.15 -3.80
C LEU A 190 12.21 20.83 -3.59
N ASP A 191 12.34 20.06 -4.65
CA ASP A 191 13.18 18.87 -4.65
C ASP A 191 14.66 19.30 -4.65
N ILE A 192 15.40 18.87 -3.63
CA ILE A 192 16.80 19.21 -3.49
C ILE A 192 17.63 18.34 -4.44
N ASP A 193 18.29 18.96 -5.40
CA ASP A 193 19.17 18.31 -6.38
C ASP A 193 18.52 17.13 -7.15
N GLY A 194 17.17 17.13 -7.26
CA GLY A 194 16.44 16.09 -7.95
C GLY A 194 16.45 14.73 -7.24
N ALA A 195 16.76 14.71 -5.96
CA ALA A 195 16.90 13.46 -5.18
C ALA A 195 15.59 12.70 -5.07
N ILE A 196 14.48 13.40 -4.79
CA ILE A 196 13.14 12.82 -4.69
C ILE A 196 12.67 12.32 -6.05
N GLN A 197 12.86 13.11 -7.11
CA GLN A 197 12.53 12.69 -8.48
C GLN A 197 13.25 11.41 -8.88
N LYS A 198 14.55 11.34 -8.60
CA LYS A 198 15.38 10.17 -8.91
C LYS A 198 14.91 8.94 -8.14
N GLU A 199 14.57 9.10 -6.86
CA GLU A 199 14.08 7.99 -6.05
C GLU A 199 12.71 7.52 -6.53
N MET A 200 11.75 8.43 -6.79
CA MET A 200 10.45 8.08 -7.37
C MET A 200 10.62 7.27 -8.65
N ALA A 201 11.48 7.71 -9.56
CA ALA A 201 11.73 7.02 -10.82
C ALA A 201 12.29 5.62 -10.62
N THR A 202 13.25 5.46 -9.71
CA THR A 202 13.90 4.18 -9.43
C THR A 202 12.97 3.23 -8.69
N ALA A 203 12.32 3.71 -7.63
CA ALA A 203 11.45 2.91 -6.78
C ALA A 203 10.22 2.39 -7.53
N MET A 204 9.65 3.19 -8.43
CA MET A 204 8.48 2.84 -9.24
C MET A 204 8.84 2.30 -10.62
N LYS A 205 10.13 2.14 -10.93
CA LYS A 205 10.64 1.68 -12.24
C LYS A 205 10.05 2.49 -13.41
N LEU A 206 9.97 3.81 -13.25
CA LEU A 206 9.40 4.67 -14.27
C LEU A 206 10.31 4.69 -15.50
N GLN A 207 9.71 4.57 -16.70
CA GLN A 207 10.48 4.56 -17.95
C GLN A 207 11.14 5.91 -18.24
N ASN A 208 10.51 7.00 -17.83
CA ASN A 208 11.03 8.36 -18.03
C ASN A 208 10.78 9.20 -16.76
N ALA A 209 11.84 9.42 -15.99
CA ALA A 209 11.80 10.22 -14.77
C ALA A 209 11.35 11.68 -14.99
N ASN A 210 11.48 12.19 -16.20
CA ASN A 210 11.17 13.59 -16.55
C ASN A 210 9.70 13.80 -16.97
N THR A 211 8.91 12.75 -17.08
CA THR A 211 7.48 12.86 -17.36
C THR A 211 6.74 13.26 -16.10
N LEU A 212 6.39 14.53 -15.97
CA LEU A 212 5.69 15.11 -14.84
C LEU A 212 4.22 15.41 -15.19
N PRO A 213 3.32 15.47 -14.19
CA PRO A 213 3.58 15.26 -12.76
C PRO A 213 3.74 13.78 -12.39
N ILE A 214 4.33 13.52 -11.21
CA ILE A 214 4.34 12.20 -10.57
C ILE A 214 3.61 12.34 -9.23
N PHE A 215 2.62 11.50 -8.97
CA PHE A 215 1.90 11.43 -7.71
C PHE A 215 2.10 10.06 -7.06
N LEU A 216 2.41 10.04 -5.78
CA LEU A 216 2.48 8.84 -4.96
C LEU A 216 1.55 8.96 -3.75
N ILE A 217 0.92 7.85 -3.35
CA ILE A 217 0.46 7.65 -1.97
C ILE A 217 1.45 6.68 -1.33
N ALA A 218 2.10 7.13 -0.28
CA ALA A 218 3.06 6.33 0.48
C ALA A 218 2.76 6.44 1.98
N ASP A 219 3.38 5.57 2.78
CA ASP A 219 3.28 5.65 4.22
C ASP A 219 4.65 5.82 4.89
N THR A 220 4.62 6.08 6.18
CA THR A 220 5.83 6.26 6.98
C THR A 220 6.57 4.95 7.32
N PHE A 221 6.09 3.81 6.81
CA PHE A 221 6.81 2.54 6.73
C PHE A 221 7.47 2.31 5.36
N ASN A 222 7.56 3.39 4.56
CA ASN A 222 8.16 3.39 3.21
C ASN A 222 7.38 2.56 2.16
N ARG A 223 6.12 2.22 2.39
CA ARG A 223 5.30 1.48 1.44
C ARG A 223 4.59 2.45 0.50
N VAL A 224 4.62 2.17 -0.80
CA VAL A 224 3.85 2.90 -1.82
C VAL A 224 2.66 2.06 -2.24
N VAL A 225 1.49 2.69 -2.24
CA VAL A 225 0.21 2.03 -2.58
C VAL A 225 -0.47 2.62 -3.81
N PHE A 226 0.04 3.73 -4.31
CA PHE A 226 -0.45 4.38 -5.52
C PHE A 226 0.68 5.11 -6.24
N VAL A 227 0.67 5.06 -7.56
CA VAL A 227 1.52 5.87 -8.43
C VAL A 227 0.73 6.31 -9.66
N SER A 228 0.92 7.57 -10.05
CA SER A 228 0.45 8.13 -11.31
C SER A 228 1.55 8.99 -11.90
N GLN A 229 1.70 8.94 -13.22
CA GLN A 229 2.73 9.71 -13.94
C GLN A 229 2.16 10.34 -15.19
N GLY A 230 2.50 11.60 -15.41
CA GLY A 230 2.11 12.35 -16.60
C GLY A 230 0.61 12.68 -16.62
N TYR A 231 0.05 12.70 -17.82
CA TYR A 231 -1.37 12.99 -18.01
C TYR A 231 -2.23 11.80 -17.57
N THR A 232 -3.01 11.98 -16.50
CA THR A 232 -3.89 10.95 -15.96
C THR A 232 -5.31 11.48 -15.91
N ILE A 233 -6.23 10.81 -16.61
CA ILE A 233 -7.66 11.15 -16.57
C ILE A 233 -8.25 10.65 -15.25
N GLY A 234 -8.96 11.55 -14.53
CA GLY A 234 -9.62 11.20 -13.27
C GLY A 234 -8.64 10.89 -12.13
N LEU A 235 -7.53 11.60 -12.04
CA LEU A 235 -6.54 11.43 -10.97
C LEU A 235 -7.19 11.54 -9.59
N GLY A 236 -8.06 12.54 -9.37
CA GLY A 236 -8.78 12.73 -8.12
C GLY A 236 -9.60 11.49 -7.72
N GLU A 237 -10.37 10.95 -8.66
CA GLU A 237 -11.17 9.74 -8.42
C GLU A 237 -10.30 8.51 -8.14
N GLN A 238 -9.16 8.38 -8.83
CA GLN A 238 -8.22 7.29 -8.60
C GLN A 238 -7.58 7.36 -7.22
N LEU A 239 -7.19 8.57 -6.77
CA LEU A 239 -6.70 8.80 -5.42
C LEU A 239 -7.76 8.41 -4.38
N MET A 240 -9.02 8.85 -4.58
CA MET A 240 -10.11 8.54 -3.67
C MET A 240 -10.39 7.04 -3.56
N LYS A 241 -10.33 6.29 -4.66
CA LYS A 241 -10.48 4.82 -4.64
C LYS A 241 -9.44 4.13 -3.75
N VAL A 242 -8.23 4.66 -3.70
CA VAL A 242 -7.17 4.15 -2.82
C VAL A 242 -7.39 4.64 -1.40
N ILE A 243 -7.61 5.94 -1.20
CA ILE A 243 -7.78 6.57 0.11
C ILE A 243 -8.93 5.95 0.91
N HIS A 244 -10.05 5.62 0.26
CA HIS A 244 -11.19 4.99 0.93
C HIS A 244 -10.91 3.56 1.43
N LYS A 245 -9.77 2.97 1.06
CA LYS A 245 -9.30 1.66 1.54
C LYS A 245 -8.24 1.78 2.64
N LEU A 246 -7.72 2.98 2.88
CA LEU A 246 -6.69 3.27 3.90
C LEU A 246 -7.32 3.58 5.25
#